data_232d5688c75c47e69961ed1f64e03f94
#
_entry.id   232d5688c75c47e69961ed1f64e03f94
#
_cell.length_a   1.000
_cell.length_b   1.000
_cell.length_c   1.000
_cell.angle_alpha   90.00
_cell.angle_beta   90.00
_cell.angle_gamma   90.00
#
_symmetry.space_group_name_H-M   'P 1'
#
loop_
_entity.id
_entity.type
_entity.pdbx_description
1 polymer ?
#
loop_
_entity_poly.entity_id
_entity_poly.type
_entity_poly.pdbx_seq_one_letter_code
_entity_poly.pdbx_strand_id
1 'polypeptide(L)' 'MKVALLPGGFKPPHLGHYNMAKYLADFADNVIVRIGSKEREGIGKELALEIFNYYKASDPDPRAQKLTISL' A
#
# COMPACT_ATOMS: atom_id res chain seq x y z
N MET A 1 -7.75 10.46 16.27
CA MET A 1 -7.35 9.45 15.28
C MET A 1 -6.17 9.95 14.45
N LYS A 2 -5.16 9.09 14.29
CA LYS A 2 -4.01 9.41 13.45
C LYS A 2 -4.12 8.66 12.13
N VAL A 3 -3.95 9.39 11.03
CA VAL A 3 -3.93 8.82 9.69
C VAL A 3 -2.58 9.13 9.05
N ALA A 4 -1.89 8.12 8.58
CA ALA A 4 -0.65 8.28 7.85
C ALA A 4 -0.90 8.16 6.35
N LEU A 5 -0.18 8.94 5.56
CA LEU A 5 -0.27 8.88 4.11
C LEU A 5 1.07 8.44 3.54
N LEU A 6 1.03 7.40 2.73
CA LEU A 6 2.22 6.89 2.03
C LEU A 6 1.97 6.98 0.52
N PRO A 7 2.34 8.11 -0.10
CA PRO A 7 2.20 8.24 -1.55
C PRO A 7 3.40 7.67 -2.28
N GLY A 8 3.19 7.19 -3.49
CA GLY A 8 4.30 6.72 -4.32
C GLY A 8 3.83 6.13 -5.63
N GLY A 9 4.79 5.85 -6.51
CA GLY A 9 4.52 5.20 -7.78
C GLY A 9 4.21 3.72 -7.61
N PHE A 10 5.06 3.01 -6.86
CA PHE A 10 4.91 1.58 -6.58
C PHE A 10 4.72 0.73 -7.84
N LYS A 11 5.58 0.93 -8.82
CA LYS A 11 5.44 0.24 -10.10
C LYS A 11 6.77 -0.37 -10.55
N PRO A 12 6.98 -1.65 -10.22
CA PRO A 12 6.01 -2.51 -9.52
C PRO A 12 6.05 -2.28 -8.00
N PRO A 13 4.94 -2.47 -7.31
CA PRO A 13 4.98 -2.54 -5.86
C PRO A 13 5.66 -3.85 -5.45
N HIS A 14 6.45 -3.78 -4.39
CA HIS A 14 7.07 -5.00 -3.87
C HIS A 14 6.97 -5.03 -2.35
N LEU A 15 7.43 -6.13 -1.79
CA LEU A 15 7.22 -6.41 -0.37
C LEU A 15 7.84 -5.34 0.53
N GLY A 16 8.93 -4.70 0.11
CA GLY A 16 9.53 -3.60 0.85
C GLY A 16 8.58 -2.42 1.02
N HIS A 17 7.84 -2.08 -0.04
CA HIS A 17 6.83 -1.01 0.02
C HIS A 17 5.70 -1.39 0.98
N TYR A 18 5.24 -2.63 0.91
CA TYR A 18 4.18 -3.12 1.77
C TYR A 18 4.61 -3.12 3.23
N ASN A 19 5.84 -3.55 3.51
CA ASN A 19 6.39 -3.55 4.86
C ASN A 19 6.53 -2.13 5.43
N MET A 20 6.87 -1.15 4.58
CA MET A 20 6.90 0.24 4.98
C MET A 20 5.51 0.71 5.43
N ALA A 21 4.46 0.34 4.70
CA ALA A 21 3.10 0.68 5.08
C ALA A 21 2.72 0.07 6.43
N LYS A 22 3.09 -1.19 6.66
CA LYS A 22 2.84 -1.85 7.95
C LYS A 22 3.62 -1.19 9.08
N TYR A 23 4.83 -0.74 8.81
CA TYR A 23 5.60 -0.01 9.81
C TYR A 23 4.85 1.25 10.26
N LEU A 24 4.29 1.99 9.31
CA LEU A 24 3.51 3.19 9.63
C LEU A 24 2.26 2.85 10.44
N ALA A 25 1.71 1.66 10.27
CA ALA A 25 0.54 1.22 11.03
C ALA A 25 0.82 1.05 12.53
N ASP A 26 2.09 0.98 12.93
CA ASP A 26 2.44 0.96 14.35
C ASP A 26 2.28 2.33 15.01
N PHE A 27 2.20 3.40 14.20
CA PHE A 27 2.15 4.78 14.70
C PHE A 27 0.83 5.48 14.34
N ALA A 28 -0.03 4.84 13.58
CA ALA A 28 -1.27 5.46 13.11
C ALA A 28 -2.43 4.48 13.24
N ASP A 29 -3.63 5.01 13.30
CA ASP A 29 -4.85 4.19 13.33
C ASP A 29 -5.22 3.68 11.95
N ASN A 30 -4.84 4.42 10.92
CA ASN A 30 -5.06 4.04 9.54
C ASN A 30 -3.90 4.54 8.68
N VAL A 31 -3.51 3.76 7.67
CA VAL A 31 -2.48 4.14 6.70
C VAL A 31 -3.10 4.12 5.31
N ILE A 32 -3.07 5.25 4.64
CA ILE A 32 -3.55 5.34 3.26
C ILE A 32 -2.32 5.23 2.34
N VAL A 33 -2.27 4.13 1.60
CA VAL A 33 -1.25 3.92 0.57
C VAL A 33 -1.82 4.43 -0.74
N ARG A 34 -1.30 5.55 -1.23
CA ARG A 34 -1.83 6.19 -2.42
C ARG A 34 -0.93 5.94 -3.61
N ILE A 35 -1.48 5.31 -4.63
CA ILE A 35 -0.74 4.93 -5.83
C ILE A 35 -0.85 6.05 -6.87
N GLY A 36 0.29 6.51 -7.39
CA GLY A 36 0.32 7.49 -8.45
C GLY A 36 -0.24 6.95 -9.75
N SER A 37 -0.69 7.85 -10.63
CA SER A 37 -1.36 7.47 -11.87
C SER A 37 -0.40 7.18 -13.03
N LYS A 38 0.87 7.53 -12.90
CA LYS A 38 1.84 7.39 -13.99
C LYS A 38 2.27 5.94 -14.18
N GLU A 39 2.15 5.44 -15.40
CA GLU A 39 2.59 4.09 -15.74
C GLU A 39 4.12 4.01 -15.80
N ARG A 40 4.68 2.88 -15.32
CA ARG A 40 6.11 2.58 -15.43
C ARG A 40 6.28 1.11 -15.77
N GLU A 41 7.19 0.82 -16.72
CA GLU A 41 7.54 -0.55 -17.08
C GLU A 41 6.31 -1.41 -17.44
N GLY A 42 5.32 -0.79 -18.05
CA GLY A 42 4.09 -1.49 -18.43
C GLY A 42 3.12 -1.73 -17.28
N ILE A 43 3.41 -1.19 -16.10
CA ILE A 43 2.55 -1.37 -14.93
C ILE A 43 1.76 -0.09 -14.68
N GLY A 44 0.46 -0.19 -14.81
CA GLY A 44 -0.46 0.89 -14.51
C GLY A 44 -0.93 0.85 -13.06
N LYS A 45 -1.68 1.88 -12.68
CA LYS A 45 -2.18 2.02 -11.31
C LYS A 45 -3.10 0.87 -10.89
N GLU A 46 -3.90 0.35 -11.83
CA GLU A 46 -4.83 -0.73 -11.52
C GLU A 46 -4.10 -2.03 -11.17
N LEU A 47 -3.03 -2.35 -11.90
CA LEU A 47 -2.24 -3.54 -11.60
C LEU A 47 -1.49 -3.37 -10.28
N ALA A 48 -0.95 -2.18 -10.02
CA ALA A 48 -0.29 -1.89 -8.75
C ALA A 48 -1.27 -2.04 -7.57
N LEU A 49 -2.51 -1.58 -7.76
CA LEU A 49 -3.55 -1.73 -6.75
C LEU A 49 -3.84 -3.21 -6.48
N GLU A 50 -3.95 -4.03 -7.53
CA GLU A 50 -4.18 -5.47 -7.38
C GLU A 50 -3.05 -6.14 -6.60
N ILE A 51 -1.81 -5.78 -6.89
CA ILE A 51 -0.65 -6.36 -6.22
C ILE A 51 -0.66 -6.02 -4.72
N PHE A 52 -0.89 -4.76 -4.38
CA PHE A 52 -0.98 -4.36 -2.98
C PHE A 52 -2.13 -5.05 -2.25
N ASN A 53 -3.29 -5.13 -2.89
CA ASN A 53 -4.43 -5.80 -2.29
C ASN A 53 -4.19 -7.31 -2.12
N TYR A 54 -3.43 -7.91 -3.02
CA TYR A 54 -3.01 -9.30 -2.88
C TYR A 54 -2.16 -9.49 -1.62
N TYR A 55 -1.15 -8.61 -1.42
CA TYR A 55 -0.34 -8.67 -0.21
C TYR A 55 -1.20 -8.54 1.03
N LYS A 56 -2.11 -7.56 1.04
CA LYS A 56 -2.98 -7.32 2.19
C LYS A 56 -3.89 -8.52 2.48
N ALA A 57 -4.50 -9.08 1.44
CA ALA A 57 -5.42 -10.22 1.59
C ALA A 57 -4.70 -11.49 2.06
N SER A 58 -3.42 -11.63 1.73
CA SER A 58 -2.64 -12.82 2.07
C SER A 58 -1.94 -12.70 3.43
N ASP A 59 -2.00 -11.53 4.06
CA ASP A 59 -1.24 -11.26 5.29
C ASP A 59 -2.12 -11.50 6.53
N PRO A 60 -1.72 -12.42 7.42
CA PRO A 60 -2.45 -12.64 8.67
C PRO A 60 -2.17 -11.57 9.74
N ASP A 61 -1.22 -10.68 9.50
CA ASP A 61 -0.85 -9.64 10.46
C ASP A 61 -2.03 -8.67 10.67
N PRO A 62 -2.48 -8.44 11.92
CA PRO A 62 -3.57 -7.49 12.16
C PRO A 62 -3.29 -6.07 11.70
N ARG A 63 -2.03 -5.67 11.55
CA ARG A 63 -1.69 -4.35 11.02
C ARG A 63 -2.19 -4.16 9.58
N ALA A 64 -2.33 -5.24 8.82
CA ALA A 64 -2.85 -5.17 7.45
C ALA A 64 -4.27 -4.58 7.42
N GLN A 65 -5.04 -4.77 8.48
CA GLN A 65 -6.40 -4.23 8.55
C GLN A 65 -6.43 -2.69 8.60
N LYS A 66 -5.32 -2.07 8.97
CA LYS A 66 -5.21 -0.61 9.04
C LYS A 66 -4.85 0.02 7.70
N LEU A 67 -4.51 -0.79 6.69
CA LEU A 67 -4.06 -0.29 5.40
C LEU A 67 -5.24 -0.07 4.46
N THR A 68 -5.30 1.10 3.85
CA THR A 68 -6.24 1.41 2.79
C THR A 68 -5.44 1.72 1.53
N ILE A 69 -5.62 0.92 0.50
CA ILE A 69 -4.90 1.13 -0.76
C ILE A 69 -5.80 1.94 -1.69
N SER A 70 -5.31 3.08 -2.15
CA SER A 70 -6.10 4.03 -2.92
C SER A 70 -5.36 4.49 -4.18
N LEU A 71 -6.11 4.79 -5.21
CA LEU A 71 -5.59 5.39 -6.43
C LEU A 71 -5.55 6.92 -6.34
#